data_c247ce7690981023e90eb1c949c990bd
#
_entry.id   c247ce7690981023e90eb1c949c990bd
#
_cell.length_a   1.000
_cell.length_b   1.000
_cell.length_c   1.000
_cell.angle_alpha   90.00
_cell.angle_beta   90.00
_cell.angle_gamma   90.00
#
_symmetry.space_group_name_H-M   'P 1'
#
loop_
_entity.id
_entity.type
_entity.pdbx_description
1 polymer ?
#
loop_
_entity_poly.entity_id
_entity_poly.type
_entity_poly.pdbx_seq_one_letter_code
_entity_poly.pdbx_strand_id
1 'polypeptide(L)'
;MTIEEKITYYKESLDIFEDTMDKYKFLLDQGKKAKPFPEEYRQDVFKVSGCQAQVWLVPFLNDKLLSFHTDSDAFISKGMITILSDIYGNNLPNDILNSDFELTKTLNLDVLLTPSRTNGVFFMLKAIKKYAETFSKT
;
A
#
# COMPACT_ATOMS: atom_id res chain seq x y z
N MET A 1 8.42 -9.23 -10.79
CA MET A 1 8.50 -9.80 -9.43
C MET A 1 7.12 -10.23 -8.97
N THR A 2 7.05 -11.36 -8.28
CA THR A 2 5.81 -11.80 -7.64
C THR A 2 5.49 -10.92 -6.42
N ILE A 3 4.27 -11.05 -5.91
CA ILE A 3 3.88 -10.36 -4.67
C ILE A 3 4.82 -10.75 -3.52
N GLU A 4 5.10 -12.05 -3.36
CA GLU A 4 5.98 -12.58 -2.32
C GLU A 4 7.39 -12.04 -2.43
N GLU A 5 7.91 -11.96 -3.65
CA GLU A 5 9.25 -11.39 -3.89
C GLU A 5 9.30 -9.90 -3.52
N LYS A 6 8.26 -9.15 -3.82
CA LYS A 6 8.18 -7.74 -3.45
C LYS A 6 8.06 -7.55 -1.93
N ILE A 7 7.27 -8.39 -1.27
CA ILE A 7 7.19 -8.37 0.20
C ILE A 7 8.57 -8.61 0.81
N THR A 8 9.30 -9.60 0.31
CA THR A 8 10.65 -9.91 0.76
C THR A 8 11.59 -8.73 0.52
N TYR A 9 11.49 -8.10 -0.66
CA TYR A 9 12.29 -6.93 -0.99
C TYR A 9 12.09 -5.79 0.02
N TYR A 10 10.84 -5.47 0.36
CA TYR A 10 10.57 -4.39 1.32
C TYR A 10 10.97 -4.77 2.75
N LYS A 11 10.79 -6.04 3.12
CA LYS A 11 11.23 -6.53 4.43
C LYS A 11 12.75 -6.39 4.58
N GLU A 12 13.49 -6.86 3.60
CA GLU A 12 14.95 -6.77 3.62
C GLU A 12 15.43 -5.33 3.56
N SER A 13 14.76 -4.49 2.77
CA SER A 13 15.10 -3.06 2.67
C SER A 13 14.93 -2.34 4.00
N LEU A 14 13.91 -2.67 4.78
CA LEU A 14 13.69 -2.11 6.11
C LEU A 14 14.65 -2.71 7.14
N ASP A 15 14.90 -4.01 7.07
CA ASP A 15 15.75 -4.72 8.03
C ASP A 15 17.21 -4.30 7.95
N ILE A 16 17.64 -3.78 6.79
CA ILE A 16 19.03 -3.32 6.60
C ILE A 16 19.38 -2.14 7.51
N PHE A 17 18.38 -1.35 7.90
CA PHE A 17 18.56 -0.19 8.77
C PHE A 17 18.39 -0.62 10.23
N GLU A 18 19.38 -0.30 11.08
CA GLU A 18 19.28 -0.54 12.51
C GLU A 18 18.51 0.58 13.21
N ASP A 19 18.66 1.81 12.70
CA ASP A 19 18.05 3.01 13.28
C ASP A 19 16.62 3.19 12.80
N THR A 20 15.71 3.42 13.73
CA THR A 20 14.30 3.70 13.45
C THR A 20 14.12 4.89 12.51
N MET A 21 14.94 5.94 12.70
CA MET A 21 14.88 7.13 11.83
C MET A 21 15.22 6.80 10.38
N ASP A 22 16.18 5.92 10.15
CA ASP A 22 16.54 5.51 8.79
C ASP A 22 15.43 4.69 8.14
N LYS A 23 14.74 3.86 8.92
CA LYS A 23 13.56 3.14 8.44
C LYS A 23 12.45 4.13 8.05
N TYR A 24 12.22 5.16 8.86
CA TYR A 24 11.26 6.22 8.54
C TYR A 24 11.63 6.94 7.24
N LYS A 25 12.91 7.30 7.08
CA LYS A 25 13.39 7.94 5.85
C LYS A 25 13.12 7.08 4.63
N PHE A 26 13.32 5.77 4.75
CA PHE A 26 13.01 4.84 3.66
C PHE A 26 11.53 4.92 3.27
N LEU A 27 10.63 4.92 4.27
CA LEU A 27 9.18 5.03 3.99
C LEU A 27 8.83 6.35 3.32
N LEU A 28 9.39 7.47 3.83
CA LEU A 28 9.18 8.79 3.24
C LEU A 28 9.67 8.84 1.79
N ASP A 29 10.82 8.25 1.51
CA ASP A 29 11.40 8.24 0.17
C ASP A 29 10.54 7.48 -0.82
N GLN A 30 9.86 6.40 -0.39
CA GLN A 30 8.95 5.68 -1.26
C GLN A 30 7.78 6.57 -1.70
N GLY A 31 7.25 7.38 -0.80
CA GLY A 31 6.20 8.34 -1.13
C GLY A 31 6.66 9.40 -2.12
N LYS A 32 7.90 9.87 -1.99
CA LYS A 32 8.47 10.85 -2.92
C LYS A 32 8.67 10.31 -4.32
N LYS A 33 8.87 9.00 -4.45
CA LYS A 33 9.04 8.32 -5.74
C LYS A 33 7.71 7.94 -6.38
N ALA A 34 6.59 8.19 -5.71
CA ALA A 34 5.27 7.83 -6.22
C ALA A 34 4.97 8.52 -7.55
N LYS A 35 4.26 7.82 -8.42
CA LYS A 35 3.77 8.38 -9.68
C LYS A 35 2.76 9.50 -9.40
N PRO A 36 2.66 10.50 -10.30
CA PRO A 36 1.65 11.53 -10.15
C PRO A 36 0.25 10.92 -10.08
N PHE A 37 -0.58 11.47 -9.17
CA PHE A 37 -1.96 11.02 -9.01
C PHE A 37 -2.85 11.80 -9.97
N PRO A 38 -3.68 11.12 -10.80
CA PRO A 38 -4.61 11.83 -11.68
C PRO A 38 -5.65 12.60 -10.84
N GLU A 39 -5.66 13.92 -10.97
CA GLU A 39 -6.50 14.79 -10.13
C GLU A 39 -8.00 14.54 -10.29
N GLU A 40 -8.43 14.02 -11.43
CA GLU A 40 -9.83 13.63 -11.67
C GLU A 40 -10.33 12.57 -10.70
N TYR A 41 -9.44 11.78 -10.11
CA TYR A 41 -9.78 10.74 -9.13
C TYR A 41 -9.69 11.21 -7.68
N ARG A 42 -9.38 12.48 -7.44
CA ARG A 42 -9.31 13.02 -6.08
C ARG A 42 -10.73 13.31 -5.58
N GLN A 43 -11.44 12.24 -5.30
CA GLN A 43 -12.85 12.27 -4.89
C GLN A 43 -13.05 11.43 -3.63
N ASP A 44 -14.06 11.78 -2.84
CA ASP A 44 -14.33 11.10 -1.57
C ASP A 44 -14.62 9.60 -1.75
N VAL A 45 -15.23 9.22 -2.87
CA VAL A 45 -15.55 7.80 -3.15
C VAL A 45 -14.29 6.92 -3.19
N PHE A 46 -13.14 7.50 -3.50
CA PHE A 46 -11.87 6.77 -3.58
C PHE A 46 -11.03 6.87 -2.32
N LYS A 47 -11.52 7.54 -1.28
CA LYS A 47 -10.81 7.60 -0.01
C LYS A 47 -10.91 6.28 0.74
N VAL A 48 -9.80 5.88 1.37
CA VAL A 48 -9.76 4.72 2.24
C VAL A 48 -10.39 5.10 3.58
N SER A 49 -11.48 4.42 3.94
CA SER A 49 -12.16 4.66 5.22
C SER A 49 -11.30 4.17 6.38
N GLY A 50 -11.33 4.90 7.50
CA GLY A 50 -10.65 4.51 8.73
C GLY A 50 -9.26 5.10 8.92
N CYS A 51 -8.69 5.74 7.91
CA CYS A 51 -7.41 6.42 8.03
C CYS A 51 -7.61 7.83 8.60
N GLN A 52 -6.73 8.29 9.49
CA GLN A 52 -6.73 9.67 9.97
C GLN A 52 -6.29 10.64 8.87
N ALA A 53 -5.25 10.27 8.11
CA ALA A 53 -4.85 11.00 6.92
C ALA A 53 -5.83 10.72 5.79
N GLN A 54 -5.91 11.63 4.83
CA GLN A 54 -6.65 11.36 3.59
C GLN A 54 -5.78 10.47 2.71
N VAL A 55 -6.32 9.33 2.32
CA VAL A 55 -5.65 8.36 1.45
C VAL A 55 -6.59 8.02 0.31
N TRP A 56 -6.12 8.17 -0.92
CA TRP A 56 -6.87 7.80 -2.13
C TRP A 56 -6.30 6.53 -2.71
N LEU A 57 -7.19 5.63 -3.10
CA LEU A 57 -6.86 4.34 -3.71
C LEU A 57 -7.85 4.09 -4.85
N VAL A 58 -7.36 4.13 -6.08
CA VAL A 58 -8.21 4.02 -7.28
C VAL A 58 -7.81 2.78 -8.06
N PRO A 59 -8.69 1.77 -8.17
CA PRO A 59 -8.36 0.56 -8.92
C PRO A 59 -8.51 0.80 -10.42
N PHE A 60 -7.67 0.16 -11.21
CA PHE A 60 -7.84 0.10 -12.65
C PHE A 60 -7.27 -1.20 -13.20
N LEU A 61 -7.80 -1.65 -14.32
CA LEU A 61 -7.31 -2.83 -15.01
C LEU A 61 -6.44 -2.41 -16.20
N ASN A 62 -5.29 -3.06 -16.33
CA ASN A 62 -4.45 -3.02 -17.51
C ASN A 62 -4.43 -4.45 -18.06
N ASP A 63 -5.17 -4.70 -19.14
CA ASP A 63 -5.54 -6.04 -19.53
C ASP A 63 -6.31 -6.71 -18.40
N LYS A 64 -5.83 -7.80 -17.85
CA LYS A 64 -6.46 -8.50 -16.74
C LYS A 64 -5.80 -8.20 -15.39
N LEU A 65 -4.76 -7.36 -15.39
CA LEU A 65 -3.98 -7.07 -14.20
C LEU A 65 -4.56 -5.88 -13.47
N LEU A 66 -4.80 -6.05 -12.18
CA LEU A 66 -5.32 -4.99 -11.31
C LEU A 66 -4.15 -4.15 -10.78
N SER A 67 -4.28 -2.84 -10.92
CA SER A 67 -3.32 -1.87 -10.39
C SER A 67 -4.08 -0.73 -9.71
N PHE A 68 -3.33 0.19 -9.10
CA PHE A 68 -3.93 1.26 -8.32
C PHE A 68 -3.21 2.59 -8.57
N HIS A 69 -4.01 3.66 -8.69
CA HIS A 69 -3.49 5.01 -8.51
C HIS A 69 -3.65 5.35 -7.03
N THR A 70 -2.65 5.95 -6.42
CA THR A 70 -2.65 6.22 -4.99
C THR A 70 -2.11 7.61 -4.68
N ASP A 71 -2.60 8.20 -3.60
CA ASP A 71 -2.05 9.41 -3.04
C ASP A 71 -2.44 9.54 -1.56
N SER A 72 -1.79 10.44 -0.85
CA SER A 72 -2.14 10.81 0.51
C SER A 72 -1.66 12.22 0.81
N ASP A 73 -2.34 12.89 1.74
CA ASP A 73 -1.94 14.22 2.21
C ASP A 73 -0.94 14.17 3.39
N ALA A 74 -0.57 12.98 3.86
CA ALA A 74 0.42 12.79 4.92
C ALA A 74 1.60 11.96 4.41
N PHE A 75 2.82 12.37 4.73
CA PHE A 75 4.04 11.82 4.14
C PHE A 75 4.24 10.33 4.44
N ILE A 76 4.04 9.91 5.69
CA ILE A 76 4.18 8.48 6.06
C ILE A 76 3.09 7.64 5.40
N SER A 77 1.84 8.12 5.41
CA SER A 77 0.72 7.43 4.77
C SER A 77 0.95 7.31 3.27
N LYS A 78 1.50 8.36 2.64
CA LYS A 78 1.84 8.31 1.21
C LYS A 78 2.90 7.26 0.93
N GLY A 79 3.93 7.17 1.77
CA GLY A 79 4.94 6.13 1.65
C GLY A 79 4.34 4.74 1.77
N MET A 80 3.48 4.54 2.75
CA MET A 80 2.84 3.24 2.97
C MET A 80 1.92 2.83 1.83
N ILE A 81 1.03 3.73 1.37
CA ILE A 81 0.13 3.36 0.27
C ILE A 81 0.89 3.13 -1.03
N THR A 82 2.01 3.83 -1.24
CA THR A 82 2.88 3.63 -2.39
C THR A 82 3.51 2.23 -2.37
N ILE A 83 4.02 1.82 -1.21
CA ILE A 83 4.59 0.47 -1.02
C ILE A 83 3.53 -0.60 -1.27
N LEU A 84 2.35 -0.45 -0.67
CA LEU A 84 1.28 -1.45 -0.83
C LEU A 84 0.82 -1.54 -2.27
N SER A 85 0.69 -0.42 -2.96
CA SER A 85 0.36 -0.39 -4.38
C SER A 85 1.41 -1.10 -5.22
N ASP A 86 2.68 -0.94 -4.90
CA ASP A 86 3.76 -1.64 -5.61
C ASP A 86 3.72 -3.15 -5.34
N ILE A 87 3.47 -3.56 -4.10
CA ILE A 87 3.43 -4.98 -3.74
C ILE A 87 2.29 -5.70 -4.46
N TYR A 88 1.08 -5.16 -4.37
CA TYR A 88 -0.11 -5.86 -4.84
C TYR A 88 -0.50 -5.54 -6.28
N GLY A 89 -0.15 -4.36 -6.77
CA GLY A 89 -0.52 -3.91 -8.10
C GLY A 89 0.15 -4.71 -9.21
N ASN A 90 -0.42 -4.61 -10.40
CA ASN A 90 0.06 -5.29 -11.61
C ASN A 90 0.03 -6.81 -11.46
N ASN A 91 -1.03 -7.33 -10.85
CA ASN A 91 -1.25 -8.76 -10.64
C ASN A 91 -2.71 -9.12 -10.94
N LEU A 92 -2.97 -10.39 -11.22
CA LEU A 92 -4.34 -10.88 -11.35
C LEU A 92 -5.05 -10.74 -10.00
N PRO A 93 -6.35 -10.36 -9.99
CA PRO A 93 -7.09 -10.25 -8.74
C PRO A 93 -7.01 -11.48 -7.84
N ASN A 94 -7.08 -12.69 -8.43
CA ASN A 94 -6.98 -13.93 -7.65
C ASN A 94 -5.60 -14.12 -7.03
N ASP A 95 -4.55 -13.70 -7.69
CA ASP A 95 -3.19 -13.75 -7.13
C ASP A 95 -3.06 -12.80 -5.94
N ILE A 96 -3.70 -11.64 -6.02
CA ILE A 96 -3.74 -10.69 -4.89
C ILE A 96 -4.47 -11.33 -3.71
N LEU A 97 -5.64 -11.93 -3.95
CA LEU A 97 -6.46 -12.55 -2.89
C LEU A 97 -5.74 -13.71 -2.20
N ASN A 98 -4.88 -14.44 -2.91
CA ASN A 98 -4.15 -15.58 -2.37
C ASN A 98 -2.83 -15.19 -1.71
N SER A 99 -2.54 -13.89 -1.60
CA SER A 99 -1.28 -13.40 -1.04
C SER A 99 -1.42 -13.05 0.45
N ASP A 100 -0.29 -12.65 1.06
CA ASP A 100 -0.23 -12.25 2.46
C ASP A 100 -0.77 -10.83 2.64
N PHE A 101 -1.77 -10.65 3.52
CA PHE A 101 -2.29 -9.35 3.93
C PHE A 101 -1.90 -8.99 5.38
N GLU A 102 -1.04 -9.80 6.02
CA GLU A 102 -0.58 -9.55 7.38
C GLU A 102 0.71 -8.71 7.41
N LEU A 103 0.81 -7.72 6.51
CA LEU A 103 2.05 -6.97 6.31
C LEU A 103 2.44 -6.10 7.50
N THR A 104 1.50 -5.71 8.35
CA THR A 104 1.84 -5.00 9.59
C THR A 104 2.78 -5.83 10.46
N LYS A 105 2.60 -7.13 10.46
CA LYS A 105 3.48 -8.08 11.18
C LYS A 105 4.68 -8.47 10.33
N THR A 106 4.45 -8.85 9.08
CA THR A 106 5.50 -9.33 8.19
C THR A 106 6.62 -8.31 8.01
N LEU A 107 6.26 -7.02 7.91
CA LEU A 107 7.23 -5.92 7.77
C LEU A 107 7.58 -5.25 9.09
N ASN A 108 7.12 -5.77 10.22
CA ASN A 108 7.32 -5.20 11.56
C ASN A 108 6.87 -3.74 11.67
N LEU A 109 5.80 -3.37 10.97
CA LEU A 109 5.28 -2.00 10.95
C LEU A 109 4.64 -1.62 12.28
N ASP A 110 4.10 -2.58 13.01
CA ASP A 110 3.50 -2.37 14.32
C ASP A 110 4.52 -1.93 15.37
N VAL A 111 5.79 -2.27 15.19
CA VAL A 111 6.90 -1.79 16.03
C VAL A 111 7.38 -0.42 15.58
N LEU A 112 7.39 -0.17 14.27
CA LEU A 112 7.92 1.05 13.67
C LEU A 112 6.95 2.22 13.73
N LEU A 113 5.66 1.96 13.49
CA LEU A 113 4.64 3.01 13.36
C LEU A 113 3.85 3.19 14.66
N THR A 114 3.28 4.39 14.85
CA THR A 114 2.32 4.63 15.93
C THR A 114 1.07 3.74 15.72
N PRO A 115 0.29 3.44 16.79
CA PRO A 115 -0.94 2.67 16.64
C PRO A 115 -1.91 3.25 15.63
N SER A 116 -2.03 4.57 15.56
CA SER A 116 -2.90 5.24 14.60
C SER A 116 -2.48 4.97 13.16
N ARG A 117 -1.17 5.04 12.88
CA ARG A 117 -0.64 4.77 11.54
C ARG A 117 -0.72 3.30 11.18
N THR A 118 -0.48 2.41 12.15
CA THR A 118 -0.65 0.97 11.94
C THR A 118 -2.09 0.63 11.57
N ASN A 119 -3.07 1.27 12.24
CA ASN A 119 -4.47 1.11 11.90
C ASN A 119 -4.77 1.60 10.48
N GLY A 120 -4.16 2.72 10.07
CA GLY A 120 -4.29 3.21 8.70
C GLY A 120 -3.83 2.19 7.68
N VAL A 121 -2.68 1.55 7.91
CA VAL A 121 -2.16 0.50 7.03
C VAL A 121 -3.13 -0.69 6.98
N PHE A 122 -3.69 -1.08 8.12
CA PHE A 122 -4.70 -2.15 8.17
C PHE A 122 -5.88 -1.82 7.25
N PHE A 123 -6.40 -0.59 7.28
CA PHE A 123 -7.52 -0.19 6.44
C PHE A 123 -7.13 -0.10 4.96
N MET A 124 -5.89 0.32 4.66
CA MET A 124 -5.38 0.29 3.28
C MET A 124 -5.37 -1.14 2.73
N LEU A 125 -4.86 -2.09 3.51
CA LEU A 125 -4.82 -3.51 3.13
C LEU A 125 -6.22 -4.07 2.91
N LYS A 126 -7.15 -3.73 3.80
CA LYS A 126 -8.55 -4.14 3.69
C LYS A 126 -9.19 -3.60 2.40
N ALA A 127 -8.90 -2.35 2.06
CA ALA A 127 -9.43 -1.73 0.83
C ALA A 127 -8.87 -2.42 -0.42
N ILE A 128 -7.58 -2.72 -0.45
CA ILE A 128 -6.96 -3.43 -1.59
C ILE A 128 -7.59 -4.81 -1.76
N LYS A 129 -7.76 -5.54 -0.66
CA LYS A 129 -8.39 -6.86 -0.68
C LYS A 129 -9.81 -6.79 -1.22
N LYS A 130 -10.59 -5.79 -0.79
CA LYS A 130 -11.96 -5.60 -1.25
C LYS A 130 -12.03 -5.33 -2.75
N TYR A 131 -11.15 -4.49 -3.29
CA TYR A 131 -11.06 -4.26 -4.72
C TYR A 131 -10.69 -5.54 -5.47
N ALA A 132 -9.73 -6.31 -4.95
CA ALA A 132 -9.37 -7.59 -5.57
C ALA A 132 -10.54 -8.57 -5.60
N GLU A 133 -11.34 -8.62 -4.53
CA GLU A 133 -12.57 -9.43 -4.48
C GLU A 133 -13.56 -9.00 -5.54
N THR A 134 -13.77 -7.69 -5.68
CA THR A 134 -14.71 -7.14 -6.67
C THR A 134 -14.26 -7.49 -8.10
N PHE A 135 -13.00 -7.29 -8.41
CA PHE A 135 -12.48 -7.51 -9.77
C PHE A 135 -12.27 -9.00 -10.09
N SER A 136 -12.15 -9.86 -9.09
CA SER A 136 -12.04 -11.31 -9.31
C SER A 136 -13.32 -11.94 -9.83
N LYS A 137 -14.44 -11.24 -9.71
CA LYS A 137 -15.77 -11.71 -10.15
C LYS A 137 -16.11 -11.31 -11.58
N THR A 138 -15.23 -10.61 -12.25
CA THR A 138 -15.47 -10.14 -13.63
C THR A 138 -14.84 -11.05 -14.68
#